data_7a812a453c2ae08ad963df259ef14985
#
_entry.id   7a812a453c2ae08ad963df259ef14985
#
_cell.length_a   1.000
_cell.length_b   1.000
_cell.length_c   1.000
_cell.angle_alpha   90.00
_cell.angle_beta   90.00
_cell.angle_gamma   90.00
#
_symmetry.space_group_name_H-M   'P 1'
#
loop_
_entity.id
_entity.type
_entity.pdbx_description
1 polymer ?
#
loop_
_entity_poly.entity_id
_entity_poly.type
_entity_poly.pdbx_seq_one_letter_code
_entity_poly.pdbx_strand_id
1 'polypeptide(L)'
;MQIGVPLETHAGETRVSATPETVKKLIGQGHQVIVQSGAGVSASQPDSAYEAAGATIGSAAEAFGADLVLKVVAPSAAELAQMKSGAVLVGMLNPFDNENIARMAERGITAF
;
A
#
# COMPACT_ATOMS: atom_id res chain seq x y z
N MET A 1 -13.05 5.72 3.16
CA MET A 1 -11.79 5.19 3.72
C MET A 1 -10.64 5.57 2.80
N GLN A 2 -9.52 5.95 3.35
CA GLN A 2 -8.29 6.16 2.58
C GLN A 2 -7.55 4.84 2.43
N ILE A 3 -7.19 4.52 1.19
CA ILE A 3 -6.44 3.30 0.86
C ILE A 3 -5.09 3.74 0.25
N GLY A 4 -4.00 3.22 0.79
CA GLY A 4 -2.66 3.51 0.33
C GLY A 4 -2.08 2.36 -0.49
N VAL A 5 -1.41 2.70 -1.59
CA VAL A 5 -0.71 1.75 -2.46
C VAL A 5 0.75 2.19 -2.55
N PRO A 6 1.60 1.75 -1.61
CA PRO A 6 3.01 2.13 -1.64
C PRO A 6 3.80 1.37 -2.69
N LEU A 7 4.98 1.90 -3.02
CA LEU A 7 5.96 1.23 -3.86
C LEU A 7 6.50 -0.01 -3.14
N GLU A 8 6.58 -1.12 -3.86
CA GLU A 8 7.24 -2.31 -3.36
C GLU A 8 8.76 -2.13 -3.46
N THR A 9 9.44 -2.26 -2.35
CA THR A 9 10.89 -2.01 -2.28
C THR A 9 11.72 -3.28 -2.09
N HIS A 10 11.07 -4.43 -1.96
CA HIS A 10 11.79 -5.70 -1.83
C HIS A 10 12.55 -6.01 -3.12
N ALA A 11 13.81 -6.41 -3.00
CA ALA A 11 14.68 -6.70 -4.15
C ALA A 11 14.05 -7.76 -5.06
N GLY A 12 13.97 -7.45 -6.36
CA GLY A 12 13.39 -8.34 -7.35
C GLY A 12 11.87 -8.30 -7.44
N GLU A 13 11.19 -7.55 -6.58
CA GLU A 13 9.74 -7.43 -6.67
C GLU A 13 9.33 -6.43 -7.75
N THR A 14 8.54 -6.89 -8.70
CA THR A 14 8.05 -6.07 -9.81
C THR A 14 6.56 -5.81 -9.75
N ARG A 15 5.84 -6.49 -8.86
CA ARG A 15 4.39 -6.36 -8.74
C ARG A 15 4.01 -5.15 -7.91
N VAL A 16 2.79 -4.68 -8.15
CA VAL A 16 2.16 -3.65 -7.33
C VAL A 16 0.88 -4.22 -6.73
N SER A 17 0.51 -3.78 -5.54
CA SER A 17 -0.63 -4.34 -4.82
C SER A 17 -1.99 -3.98 -5.42
N ALA A 18 -2.07 -2.96 -6.24
CA ALA A 18 -3.30 -2.58 -6.94
C ALA A 18 -2.94 -2.03 -8.32
N THR A 19 -3.69 -2.46 -9.34
CA THR A 19 -3.60 -1.91 -10.69
C THR A 19 -4.51 -0.70 -10.83
N PRO A 20 -4.35 0.13 -11.88
CA PRO A 20 -5.29 1.23 -12.14
C PRO A 20 -6.75 0.77 -12.23
N GLU A 21 -7.00 -0.42 -12.79
CA GLU A 21 -8.33 -0.99 -12.87
C GLU A 21 -8.92 -1.28 -11.49
N THR A 22 -8.14 -1.88 -10.59
CA THR A 22 -8.54 -2.13 -9.21
C THR A 22 -8.80 -0.83 -8.46
N VAL A 23 -7.92 0.16 -8.65
CA VAL A 23 -8.07 1.50 -8.06
C VAL A 23 -9.38 2.14 -8.50
N LYS A 24 -9.71 2.06 -9.78
CA LYS A 24 -10.97 2.61 -10.31
C LYS A 24 -12.19 1.98 -9.62
N LYS A 25 -12.15 0.67 -9.38
CA LYS A 25 -13.23 -0.04 -8.67
C LYS A 25 -13.36 0.45 -7.22
N LEU A 26 -12.25 0.61 -6.52
CA LEU A 26 -12.24 1.09 -5.14
C LEU A 26 -12.81 2.50 -5.03
N ILE A 27 -12.43 3.39 -5.94
CA ILE A 27 -12.94 4.76 -5.99
C ILE A 27 -14.44 4.76 -6.30
N GLY A 28 -14.89 3.88 -7.20
CA GLY A 28 -16.30 3.71 -7.50
C GLY A 28 -17.13 3.24 -6.30
N GLN A 29 -16.49 2.62 -5.33
CA GLN A 29 -17.12 2.20 -4.07
C GLN A 29 -17.09 3.28 -2.98
N GLY A 30 -16.57 4.47 -3.27
CA GLY A 30 -16.55 5.60 -2.35
C GLY A 30 -15.25 5.76 -1.56
N HIS A 31 -14.20 5.01 -1.88
CA HIS A 31 -12.90 5.14 -1.21
C HIS A 31 -12.02 6.17 -1.91
N GLN A 32 -11.09 6.74 -1.14
CA GLN A 32 -10.00 7.55 -1.68
C GLN A 32 -8.75 6.67 -1.77
N VAL A 33 -8.02 6.77 -2.87
CA VAL A 33 -6.81 5.96 -3.07
C VAL A 33 -5.61 6.87 -3.30
N ILE A 34 -4.56 6.64 -2.53
CA ILE A 34 -3.28 7.34 -2.65
C ILE A 34 -2.25 6.32 -3.12
N VAL A 35 -1.66 6.55 -4.29
CA VAL A 35 -0.63 5.68 -4.87
C VAL A 35 0.70 6.40 -4.75
N GLN A 36 1.70 5.72 -4.18
CA GLN A 36 3.05 6.29 -4.12
C GLN A 36 3.59 6.47 -5.55
N SER A 37 4.19 7.62 -5.82
CA SER A 37 4.80 7.88 -7.13
C SER A 37 5.79 6.77 -7.49
N GLY A 38 5.64 6.22 -8.69
CA GLY A 38 6.45 5.12 -9.18
C GLY A 38 6.01 3.73 -8.75
N ALA A 39 4.96 3.60 -7.92
CA ALA A 39 4.56 2.31 -7.35
C ALA A 39 4.25 1.24 -8.41
N GLY A 40 3.68 1.62 -9.54
CA GLY A 40 3.32 0.69 -10.60
C GLY A 40 4.31 0.57 -11.74
N VAL A 41 5.40 1.31 -11.72
CA VAL A 41 6.33 1.40 -12.88
C VAL A 41 6.92 0.03 -13.24
N SER A 42 7.38 -0.74 -12.25
CA SER A 42 7.93 -2.08 -12.49
C SER A 42 6.89 -3.09 -12.99
N ALA A 43 5.61 -2.81 -12.79
CA ALA A 43 4.51 -3.62 -13.30
C ALA A 43 3.92 -3.04 -14.59
N SER A 44 4.62 -2.11 -15.24
CA SER A 44 4.18 -1.42 -16.46
C SER A 44 2.92 -0.57 -16.28
N GLN A 45 2.71 -0.04 -15.07
CA GLN A 45 1.59 0.83 -14.74
C GLN A 45 2.11 2.21 -14.37
N PRO A 46 2.10 3.19 -15.26
CA PRO A 46 2.63 4.53 -14.97
C PRO A 46 1.70 5.31 -14.04
N ASP A 47 2.26 6.31 -13.35
CA ASP A 47 1.51 7.18 -12.45
C ASP A 47 0.28 7.80 -13.14
N SER A 48 0.43 8.20 -14.40
CA SER A 48 -0.67 8.78 -15.17
C SER A 48 -1.88 7.85 -15.31
N ALA A 49 -1.66 6.54 -15.37
CA ALA A 49 -2.75 5.58 -15.44
C ALA A 49 -3.54 5.55 -14.13
N TYR A 50 -2.85 5.66 -12.99
CA TYR A 50 -3.50 5.74 -11.68
C TYR A 50 -4.28 7.05 -11.52
N GLU A 51 -3.70 8.15 -11.97
CA GLU A 51 -4.40 9.44 -11.95
C GLU A 51 -5.66 9.41 -12.81
N ALA A 52 -5.58 8.80 -13.99
CA ALA A 52 -6.73 8.63 -14.86
C ALA A 52 -7.83 7.77 -14.23
N ALA A 53 -7.44 6.84 -13.35
CA ALA A 53 -8.39 6.02 -12.59
C ALA A 53 -9.00 6.76 -11.40
N GLY A 54 -8.52 7.96 -11.08
CA GLY A 54 -9.03 8.80 -10.01
C GLY A 54 -8.17 8.81 -8.75
N ALA A 55 -7.03 8.14 -8.74
CA ALA A 55 -6.13 8.12 -7.58
C ALA A 55 -5.35 9.43 -7.46
N THR A 56 -4.91 9.72 -6.24
CA THR A 56 -3.94 10.76 -5.94
C THR A 56 -2.55 10.14 -5.93
N ILE A 57 -1.59 10.76 -6.58
CA ILE A 57 -0.20 10.35 -6.53
C ILE A 57 0.48 11.12 -5.40
N GLY A 58 1.17 10.41 -4.52
CA GLY A 58 1.79 11.01 -3.35
C GLY A 58 3.11 10.38 -2.96
N SER A 59 3.59 10.73 -1.78
CA SER A 59 4.82 10.19 -1.19
C SER A 59 4.59 8.85 -0.51
N ALA A 60 5.69 8.17 -0.15
CA ALA A 60 5.62 6.95 0.66
C ALA A 60 4.89 7.21 1.99
N ALA A 61 5.21 8.32 2.67
CA ALA A 61 4.57 8.68 3.93
C ALA A 61 3.06 8.85 3.78
N GLU A 62 2.62 9.45 2.68
CA GLU A 62 1.18 9.62 2.41
C GLU A 62 0.49 8.29 2.16
N ALA A 63 1.11 7.40 1.36
CA ALA A 63 0.55 6.08 1.07
C ALA A 63 0.49 5.20 2.33
N PHE A 64 1.58 5.15 3.10
CA PHE A 64 1.60 4.39 4.35
C PHE A 64 0.74 5.00 5.45
N GLY A 65 0.48 6.31 5.40
CA GLY A 65 -0.37 7.01 6.36
C GLY A 65 -1.87 6.83 6.14
N ALA A 66 -2.29 6.05 5.17
CA ALA A 66 -3.70 5.77 4.88
C ALA A 66 -4.35 4.88 5.95
N ASP A 67 -5.67 4.79 5.94
CA ASP A 67 -6.42 3.94 6.86
C ASP A 67 -6.18 2.46 6.60
N LEU A 68 -6.06 2.09 5.32
CA LEU A 68 -5.78 0.74 4.88
C LEU A 68 -4.63 0.79 3.87
N VAL A 69 -3.63 -0.05 4.08
CA VAL A 69 -2.45 -0.13 3.21
C VAL A 69 -2.42 -1.48 2.52
N LEU A 70 -2.28 -1.46 1.20
CA LEU A 70 -2.13 -2.67 0.39
C LEU A 70 -0.66 -2.89 0.06
N LYS A 71 -0.16 -4.08 0.34
CA LYS A 71 1.23 -4.46 0.06
C LYS A 71 1.29 -5.84 -0.59
N VAL A 72 2.25 -6.05 -1.47
CA VAL A 72 2.55 -7.39 -2.00
C VAL A 72 3.43 -8.15 -1.01
N VAL A 73 4.50 -7.54 -0.58
CA VAL A 73 5.45 -8.10 0.39
C VAL A 73 5.28 -7.40 1.73
N ALA A 74 5.42 -8.13 2.83
CA ALA A 74 5.33 -7.58 4.17
C ALA A 74 6.24 -6.35 4.32
N PRO A 75 5.76 -5.26 4.95
CA PRO A 75 6.55 -4.04 5.07
C PRO A 75 7.75 -4.23 5.99
N SER A 76 8.82 -3.48 5.71
CA SER A 76 9.99 -3.39 6.58
C SER A 76 9.65 -2.62 7.86
N ALA A 77 10.57 -2.66 8.85
CA ALA A 77 10.41 -1.88 10.07
C ALA A 77 10.30 -0.38 9.78
N ALA A 78 11.09 0.14 8.83
CA ALA A 78 11.02 1.54 8.44
C ALA A 78 9.68 1.88 7.79
N GLU A 79 9.13 0.98 6.98
CA GLU A 79 7.82 1.16 6.37
C GLU A 79 6.70 1.12 7.40
N LEU A 80 6.77 0.17 8.36
CA LEU A 80 5.80 0.10 9.46
C LEU A 80 5.77 1.40 10.28
N ALA A 81 6.92 2.04 10.47
CA ALA A 81 7.01 3.29 11.22
C ALA A 81 6.24 4.44 10.57
N GLN A 82 5.95 4.35 9.28
CA GLN A 82 5.17 5.35 8.56
C GLN A 82 3.66 5.12 8.65
N MET A 83 3.23 3.95 9.09
CA MET A 83 1.81 3.62 9.22
C MET A 83 1.23 4.24 10.47
N LYS A 84 -0.03 4.68 10.39
CA LYS A 84 -0.71 5.23 11.56
C LYS A 84 -1.18 4.12 12.49
N SER A 85 -1.31 4.43 13.78
CA SER A 85 -1.92 3.53 14.76
C SER A 85 -3.36 3.25 14.37
N GLY A 86 -3.77 1.99 14.47
CA GLY A 86 -5.12 1.57 14.10
C GLY A 86 -5.31 1.28 12.61
N ALA A 87 -4.27 1.41 11.79
CA ALA A 87 -4.36 1.12 10.37
C ALA A 87 -4.56 -0.39 10.11
N VAL A 88 -5.11 -0.70 8.94
CA VAL A 88 -5.25 -2.08 8.46
C VAL A 88 -4.22 -2.31 7.36
N LEU A 89 -3.53 -3.44 7.42
CA LEU A 89 -2.55 -3.84 6.41
C LEU A 89 -3.02 -5.13 5.73
N VAL A 90 -3.10 -5.11 4.41
CA VAL A 90 -3.39 -6.31 3.61
C VAL A 90 -2.13 -6.68 2.84
N GLY A 91 -1.52 -7.80 3.21
CA GLY A 91 -0.35 -8.37 2.53
C GLY A 91 -0.81 -9.49 1.60
N MET A 92 -0.32 -9.49 0.37
CA MET A 92 -0.88 -10.36 -0.67
C MET A 92 -0.19 -11.70 -0.82
N LEU A 93 1.09 -11.81 -0.48
CA LEU A 93 1.85 -13.00 -0.80
C LEU A 93 2.54 -13.67 0.36
N ASN A 94 3.40 -13.00 1.07
CA ASN A 94 4.21 -13.64 2.09
C ASN A 94 3.51 -13.64 3.44
N PRO A 95 3.55 -14.75 4.17
CA PRO A 95 3.14 -14.71 5.56
C PRO A 95 4.06 -13.75 6.32
N PHE A 96 3.49 -13.02 7.27
CA PHE A 96 4.25 -12.13 8.13
C PHE A 96 5.06 -12.99 9.11
N ASP A 97 6.32 -12.67 9.34
CA ASP A 97 7.10 -13.33 10.37
C ASP A 97 6.68 -12.85 11.76
N ASN A 98 7.08 -13.61 12.79
CA ASN A 98 6.68 -13.31 14.17
C ASN A 98 7.17 -11.95 14.65
N GLU A 99 8.33 -11.51 14.20
CA GLU A 99 8.90 -10.23 14.57
C GLU A 99 8.08 -9.08 13.99
N ASN A 100 7.68 -9.17 12.72
CA ASN A 100 6.84 -8.17 12.09
C ASN A 100 5.44 -8.14 12.69
N ILE A 101 4.88 -9.30 13.05
CA ILE A 101 3.59 -9.38 13.72
C ILE A 101 3.64 -8.66 15.07
N ALA A 102 4.70 -8.86 15.84
CA ALA A 102 4.88 -8.18 17.12
C ALA A 102 4.99 -6.66 16.95
N ARG A 103 5.75 -6.19 15.95
CA ARG A 103 5.89 -4.76 15.66
C ARG A 103 4.56 -4.13 15.26
N MET A 104 3.77 -4.83 14.44
CA MET A 104 2.44 -4.36 14.04
C MET A 104 1.50 -4.27 15.23
N ALA A 105 1.52 -5.26 16.11
CA ALA A 105 0.69 -5.26 17.31
C ALA A 105 1.05 -4.08 18.24
N GLU A 106 2.34 -3.77 18.40
CA GLU A 106 2.80 -2.64 19.21
C GLU A 106 2.28 -1.31 18.67
N ARG A 107 2.10 -1.19 17.35
CA ARG A 107 1.60 0.02 16.72
C ARG A 107 0.07 0.03 16.58
N GLY A 108 -0.60 -1.01 17.01
CA GLY A 108 -2.06 -1.12 16.86
C GLY A 108 -2.51 -1.40 15.42
N ILE A 109 -1.65 -1.98 14.59
CA ILE A 109 -1.94 -2.31 13.21
C ILE A 109 -2.55 -3.69 13.11
N THR A 110 -3.67 -3.81 12.39
CA THR A 110 -4.29 -5.11 12.09
C THR A 110 -3.84 -5.58 10.72
N ALA A 111 -3.27 -6.78 10.63
CA ALA A 111 -2.77 -7.35 9.38
C ALA A 111 -3.60 -8.54 8.93
N PHE A 112 -3.78 -8.62 7.61
CA PHE A 112 -4.48 -9.73 6.96
C PHE A 112 -3.62 -10.34 5.86
#